data_daae0a59d28396b6f9a668bb0635dd51
#
_entry.id   daae0a59d28396b6f9a668bb0635dd51
#
_cell.length_a   1.000
_cell.length_b   1.000
_cell.length_c   1.000
_cell.angle_alpha   90.00
_cell.angle_beta   90.00
_cell.angle_gamma   90.00
#
_symmetry.space_group_name_H-M   'P 1'
#
loop_
_entity.id
_entity.type
_entity.pdbx_description
1 polymer ?
#
loop_
_entity_poly.entity_id
_entity_poly.type
_entity_poly.pdbx_seq_one_letter_code
_entity_poly.pdbx_strand_id
1 'polypeptide(L)'
;MNSNKKVVVGMSGGVDSSVTAYLLKQQGYDVIGVFMKNWEEKDDRGVCLAEKDYEDVIKVCEQLDIPYYSINFEKEYWDKVFTYFLDEYKKGRTPNPDIMCNKEIKFKVFLEYAEDLGADYVATGHYARVKDVDGERLMLRGVDNNKDQTYFLSQLKQHQNKNILFPVGELEKKDVRKIAEEAGLATAKKKDSTGICFIGEKNFREFLSQYLPAQGGKMVDLDGNVRGEHIGLMHYTIGQRHGLGIGGTKDTEGEAWFACGKDLENNVLYVCQGFHNEKLYSDSLLASSLSFTTKNPQPNKFTCTAKFRYRQPDTEVEVEVLEDNKVKVIYKEPVRAVTPGQAVVFYDGDVCLGGAIIDEVYKDGEKLQL
;
A
#
# COMPACT_ATOMS: atom_id res chain seq x y z
N MET A 1 33.21 -10.20 -2.06
CA MET A 1 32.48 -11.47 -2.13
C MET A 1 31.52 -11.53 -0.94
N ASN A 2 30.24 -11.82 -1.19
CA ASN A 2 29.19 -11.81 -0.16
C ASN A 2 29.03 -13.15 0.57
N SER A 3 29.96 -14.10 0.33
CA SER A 3 29.89 -15.51 0.79
C SER A 3 29.80 -15.75 2.30
N ASN A 4 29.94 -14.68 3.10
CA ASN A 4 29.81 -14.74 4.57
C ASN A 4 28.63 -13.92 5.09
N LYS A 5 27.77 -13.40 4.20
CA LYS A 5 26.63 -12.59 4.58
C LYS A 5 25.34 -13.39 4.41
N LYS A 6 24.60 -13.51 5.50
CA LYS A 6 23.31 -14.22 5.55
C LYS A 6 22.17 -13.26 5.22
N VAL A 7 21.31 -13.67 4.28
CA VAL A 7 20.12 -12.91 3.88
C VAL A 7 18.87 -13.77 4.07
N VAL A 8 17.94 -13.27 4.86
CA VAL A 8 16.60 -13.85 4.98
C VAL A 8 15.68 -13.17 3.97
N VAL A 9 15.12 -13.96 3.07
CA VAL A 9 14.21 -13.49 2.01
C VAL A 9 12.76 -13.79 2.39
N GLY A 10 11.93 -12.75 2.45
CA GLY A 10 10.49 -12.90 2.58
C GLY A 10 9.88 -13.46 1.30
N MET A 11 9.54 -14.75 1.32
CA MET A 11 8.99 -15.50 0.19
C MET A 11 7.46 -15.46 0.22
N SER A 12 6.85 -14.96 -0.84
CA SER A 12 5.38 -14.86 -0.95
C SER A 12 4.76 -15.92 -1.89
N GLY A 13 5.59 -16.78 -2.47
CA GLY A 13 5.16 -17.69 -3.54
C GLY A 13 4.92 -16.99 -4.89
N GLY A 14 5.20 -15.69 -5.01
CA GLY A 14 5.13 -14.92 -6.26
C GLY A 14 6.47 -14.87 -7.00
N VAL A 15 6.44 -14.44 -8.28
CA VAL A 15 7.64 -14.35 -9.14
C VAL A 15 8.68 -13.37 -8.59
N ASP A 16 8.28 -12.25 -8.00
CA ASP A 16 9.20 -11.20 -7.54
C ASP A 16 10.07 -11.68 -6.37
N SER A 17 9.47 -12.33 -5.37
CA SER A 17 10.22 -12.92 -4.25
C SER A 17 11.11 -14.08 -4.69
N SER A 18 10.67 -14.87 -5.66
CA SER A 18 11.45 -15.98 -6.22
C SER A 18 12.71 -15.48 -6.95
N VAL A 19 12.55 -14.44 -7.77
CA VAL A 19 13.69 -13.82 -8.46
C VAL A 19 14.61 -13.08 -7.48
N THR A 20 14.06 -12.48 -6.42
CA THR A 20 14.85 -11.90 -5.33
C THR A 20 15.80 -12.93 -4.71
N ALA A 21 15.27 -14.09 -4.33
CA ALA A 21 16.08 -15.18 -3.76
C ALA A 21 17.12 -15.69 -4.77
N TYR A 22 16.75 -15.89 -6.03
CA TYR A 22 17.63 -16.29 -7.11
C TYR A 22 18.80 -15.31 -7.29
N LEU A 23 18.52 -14.01 -7.41
CA LEU A 23 19.55 -12.98 -7.61
C LEU A 23 20.53 -12.91 -6.44
N LEU A 24 20.06 -13.00 -5.21
CA LEU A 24 20.91 -12.98 -4.02
C LEU A 24 21.81 -14.23 -3.96
N LYS A 25 21.28 -15.41 -4.30
CA LYS A 25 22.10 -16.61 -4.41
C LYS A 25 23.19 -16.48 -5.48
N GLN A 26 22.84 -15.94 -6.66
CA GLN A 26 23.82 -15.67 -7.72
C GLN A 26 24.91 -14.66 -7.30
N GLN A 27 24.56 -13.72 -6.44
CA GLN A 27 25.52 -12.75 -5.85
C GLN A 27 26.38 -13.35 -4.74
N GLY A 28 26.18 -14.63 -4.39
CA GLY A 28 26.97 -15.38 -3.42
C GLY A 28 26.60 -15.14 -1.96
N TYR A 29 25.38 -14.68 -1.67
CA TYR A 29 24.86 -14.64 -0.30
C TYR A 29 24.47 -16.03 0.22
N ASP A 30 24.55 -16.20 1.54
CA ASP A 30 23.90 -17.31 2.25
C ASP A 30 22.41 -16.99 2.41
N VAL A 31 21.55 -17.57 1.56
CA VAL A 31 20.14 -17.21 1.42
C VAL A 31 19.26 -18.21 2.17
N ILE A 32 18.33 -17.67 2.98
CA ILE A 32 17.26 -18.43 3.65
C ILE A 32 15.92 -17.90 3.17
N GLY A 33 15.04 -18.76 2.69
CA GLY A 33 13.66 -18.41 2.35
C GLY A 33 12.74 -18.50 3.58
N VAL A 34 11.92 -17.47 3.83
CA VAL A 34 10.90 -17.52 4.89
C VAL A 34 9.54 -17.12 4.35
N PHE A 35 8.58 -18.02 4.48
CA PHE A 35 7.19 -17.78 4.17
C PHE A 35 6.46 -17.24 5.42
N MET A 36 5.75 -16.11 5.26
CA MET A 36 4.95 -15.51 6.32
C MET A 36 3.48 -15.88 6.14
N LYS A 37 2.91 -16.69 7.03
CA LYS A 37 1.48 -16.94 7.11
C LYS A 37 0.85 -15.81 7.93
N ASN A 38 0.24 -14.83 7.26
CA ASN A 38 -0.36 -13.66 7.91
C ASN A 38 -1.89 -13.71 7.94
N TRP A 39 -2.49 -14.60 7.16
CA TRP A 39 -3.93 -14.74 7.07
C TRP A 39 -4.31 -16.17 6.75
N GLU A 40 -5.34 -16.70 7.43
CA GLU A 40 -5.91 -17.99 7.11
C GLU A 40 -7.26 -17.81 6.43
N GLU A 41 -7.36 -18.27 5.20
CA GLU A 41 -8.62 -18.27 4.48
C GLU A 41 -8.70 -19.45 3.54
N LYS A 42 -9.88 -20.07 3.52
CA LYS A 42 -10.18 -21.24 2.67
C LYS A 42 -10.96 -20.79 1.44
N ASP A 43 -10.61 -21.34 0.28
CA ASP A 43 -11.43 -21.20 -0.93
C ASP A 43 -12.74 -22.00 -0.79
N ASP A 44 -13.65 -21.86 -1.77
CA ASP A 44 -14.94 -22.56 -1.80
C ASP A 44 -14.83 -24.10 -1.72
N ARG A 45 -13.63 -24.64 -1.90
CA ARG A 45 -13.30 -26.06 -1.81
C ARG A 45 -12.65 -26.41 -0.46
N GLY A 46 -12.50 -25.45 0.43
CA GLY A 46 -11.88 -25.63 1.75
C GLY A 46 -10.36 -25.66 1.74
N VAL A 47 -9.70 -25.34 0.63
CA VAL A 47 -8.24 -25.28 0.51
C VAL A 47 -7.75 -23.90 0.96
N CYS A 48 -6.77 -23.88 1.87
CA CYS A 48 -6.15 -22.64 2.29
C CYS A 48 -5.31 -22.02 1.16
N LEU A 49 -5.58 -20.75 0.83
CA LEU A 49 -4.83 -20.06 -0.23
C LEU A 49 -3.34 -19.92 0.13
N ALA A 50 -3.03 -19.72 1.42
CA ALA A 50 -1.66 -19.65 1.91
C ALA A 50 -0.89 -20.98 1.72
N GLU A 51 -1.58 -22.14 1.73
CA GLU A 51 -0.95 -23.43 1.48
C GLU A 51 -0.41 -23.54 0.05
N LYS A 52 -1.18 -23.08 -0.95
CA LYS A 52 -0.72 -23.07 -2.36
C LYS A 52 0.48 -22.16 -2.57
N ASP A 53 0.46 -20.98 -1.96
CA ASP A 53 1.60 -20.07 -2.04
C ASP A 53 2.83 -20.67 -1.35
N TYR A 54 2.64 -21.37 -0.23
CA TYR A 54 3.73 -22.05 0.46
C TYR A 54 4.29 -23.22 -0.36
N GLU A 55 3.45 -24.02 -1.03
CA GLU A 55 3.93 -25.05 -1.96
C GLU A 55 4.82 -24.48 -3.07
N ASP A 56 4.46 -23.29 -3.61
CA ASP A 56 5.29 -22.62 -4.62
C ASP A 56 6.61 -22.12 -4.02
N VAL A 57 6.60 -21.67 -2.76
CA VAL A 57 7.83 -21.31 -2.04
C VAL A 57 8.75 -22.53 -1.88
N ILE A 58 8.20 -23.67 -1.46
CA ILE A 58 8.96 -24.93 -1.32
C ILE A 58 9.65 -25.28 -2.65
N LYS A 59 8.88 -25.33 -3.75
CA LYS A 59 9.42 -25.67 -5.08
C LYS A 59 10.57 -24.75 -5.49
N VAL A 60 10.41 -23.43 -5.29
CA VAL A 60 11.47 -22.45 -5.61
C VAL A 60 12.69 -22.63 -4.72
N CYS A 61 12.52 -22.82 -3.41
CA CYS A 61 13.64 -23.00 -2.50
C CYS A 61 14.42 -24.30 -2.77
N GLU A 62 13.72 -25.40 -3.11
CA GLU A 62 14.34 -26.66 -3.55
C GLU A 62 15.10 -26.49 -4.87
N GLN A 63 14.52 -25.80 -5.88
CA GLN A 63 15.18 -25.47 -7.14
C GLN A 63 16.46 -24.63 -6.93
N LEU A 64 16.41 -23.72 -5.98
CA LEU A 64 17.56 -22.87 -5.65
C LEU A 64 18.55 -23.52 -4.67
N ASP A 65 18.24 -24.69 -4.12
CA ASP A 65 19.01 -25.35 -3.06
C ASP A 65 19.30 -24.36 -1.91
N ILE A 66 18.25 -23.78 -1.32
CA ILE A 66 18.29 -22.89 -0.15
C ILE A 66 17.38 -23.43 0.95
N PRO A 67 17.77 -23.30 2.23
CA PRO A 67 16.90 -23.64 3.34
C PRO A 67 15.68 -22.73 3.38
N TYR A 68 14.55 -23.27 3.86
CA TYR A 68 13.32 -22.51 3.99
C TYR A 68 12.56 -22.83 5.26
N TYR A 69 11.82 -21.84 5.75
CA TYR A 69 10.97 -21.93 6.94
C TYR A 69 9.63 -21.26 6.68
N SER A 70 8.64 -21.60 7.48
CA SER A 70 7.39 -20.85 7.56
C SER A 70 7.18 -20.31 8.97
N ILE A 71 6.63 -19.10 9.06
CA ILE A 71 6.29 -18.49 10.34
C ILE A 71 4.85 -17.99 10.30
N ASN A 72 4.16 -18.13 11.43
CA ASN A 72 2.79 -17.69 11.58
C ASN A 72 2.76 -16.33 12.29
N PHE A 73 2.28 -15.31 11.58
CA PHE A 73 2.06 -13.94 12.07
C PHE A 73 0.57 -13.55 12.03
N GLU A 74 -0.35 -14.52 11.98
CA GLU A 74 -1.79 -14.25 11.90
C GLU A 74 -2.27 -13.36 13.04
N LYS A 75 -1.79 -13.63 14.26
CA LYS A 75 -2.15 -12.82 15.43
C LYS A 75 -1.62 -11.39 15.31
N GLU A 76 -0.36 -11.21 14.97
CA GLU A 76 0.27 -9.90 14.81
C GLU A 76 -0.38 -9.10 13.69
N TYR A 77 -0.72 -9.77 12.57
CA TYR A 77 -1.43 -9.15 11.45
C TYR A 77 -2.83 -8.70 11.86
N TRP A 78 -3.57 -9.57 12.56
CA TRP A 78 -4.89 -9.25 13.08
C TRP A 78 -4.84 -8.04 14.00
N ASP A 79 -3.98 -8.07 15.02
CA ASP A 79 -3.92 -7.05 16.06
C ASP A 79 -3.42 -5.69 15.54
N LYS A 80 -2.44 -5.68 14.61
CA LYS A 80 -1.74 -4.44 14.20
C LYS A 80 -2.19 -3.89 12.85
N VAL A 81 -2.68 -4.73 11.96
CA VAL A 81 -3.05 -4.32 10.59
C VAL A 81 -4.56 -4.37 10.40
N PHE A 82 -5.17 -5.52 10.68
CA PHE A 82 -6.58 -5.71 10.35
C PHE A 82 -7.51 -4.95 11.28
N THR A 83 -7.22 -4.90 12.58
CA THR A 83 -7.99 -4.07 13.54
C THR A 83 -7.93 -2.59 13.16
N TYR A 84 -6.74 -2.06 12.84
CA TYR A 84 -6.59 -0.70 12.32
C TYR A 84 -7.44 -0.47 11.06
N PHE A 85 -7.38 -1.39 10.12
CA PHE A 85 -8.15 -1.36 8.88
C PHE A 85 -9.66 -1.27 9.15
N LEU A 86 -10.21 -2.10 10.04
CA LEU A 86 -11.62 -2.05 10.40
C LEU A 86 -12.01 -0.74 11.10
N ASP A 87 -11.15 -0.23 11.98
CA ASP A 87 -11.42 1.00 12.72
C ASP A 87 -11.42 2.24 11.82
N GLU A 88 -10.57 2.29 10.80
CA GLU A 88 -10.60 3.37 9.81
C GLU A 88 -11.88 3.32 8.95
N TYR A 89 -12.35 2.13 8.57
CA TYR A 89 -13.64 1.98 7.87
C TYR A 89 -14.84 2.41 8.71
N LYS A 90 -14.84 2.12 10.03
CA LYS A 90 -15.87 2.62 10.96
C LYS A 90 -15.93 4.14 11.02
N LYS A 91 -14.79 4.82 10.84
CA LYS A 91 -14.68 6.28 10.75
C LYS A 91 -15.04 6.84 9.36
N GLY A 92 -15.51 6.00 8.42
CA GLY A 92 -15.84 6.40 7.04
C GLY A 92 -14.62 6.58 6.14
N ARG A 93 -13.41 6.34 6.62
CA ARG A 93 -12.14 6.51 5.89
C ARG A 93 -11.87 5.32 4.97
N THR A 94 -10.91 5.48 4.07
CA THR A 94 -10.45 4.41 3.17
C THR A 94 -8.97 4.10 3.46
N PRO A 95 -8.67 3.17 4.39
CA PRO A 95 -7.31 2.86 4.79
C PRO A 95 -6.52 2.12 3.70
N ASN A 96 -5.18 2.16 3.83
CA ASN A 96 -4.27 1.35 3.03
C ASN A 96 -3.58 0.31 3.92
N PRO A 97 -4.08 -0.95 3.95
CA PRO A 97 -3.52 -1.98 4.81
C PRO A 97 -2.12 -2.42 4.41
N ASP A 98 -1.71 -2.26 3.14
CA ASP A 98 -0.38 -2.66 2.67
C ASP A 98 0.73 -1.82 3.31
N ILE A 99 0.48 -0.52 3.54
CA ILE A 99 1.41 0.35 4.28
C ILE A 99 1.59 -0.15 5.70
N MET A 100 0.49 -0.48 6.39
CA MET A 100 0.54 -0.98 7.76
C MET A 100 1.17 -2.37 7.84
N CYS A 101 0.89 -3.25 6.87
CA CYS A 101 1.53 -4.55 6.77
C CYS A 101 3.05 -4.43 6.59
N ASN A 102 3.52 -3.54 5.72
CA ASN A 102 4.94 -3.30 5.55
C ASN A 102 5.57 -2.76 6.85
N LYS A 103 4.94 -1.75 7.48
CA LYS A 103 5.42 -1.12 8.71
C LYS A 103 5.50 -2.08 9.89
N GLU A 104 4.42 -2.81 10.18
CA GLU A 104 4.26 -3.54 11.44
C GLU A 104 4.60 -5.04 11.31
N ILE A 105 4.46 -5.64 10.13
CA ILE A 105 4.71 -7.06 9.93
C ILE A 105 6.04 -7.29 9.20
N LYS A 106 6.14 -6.89 7.91
CA LYS A 106 7.30 -7.24 7.09
C LYS A 106 8.61 -6.60 7.53
N PHE A 107 8.58 -5.35 8.00
CA PHE A 107 9.79 -4.62 8.38
C PHE A 107 9.84 -4.27 9.87
N LYS A 108 9.10 -5.02 10.69
CA LYS A 108 9.22 -5.01 12.13
C LYS A 108 9.26 -6.44 12.67
N VAL A 109 8.14 -7.13 12.78
CA VAL A 109 8.10 -8.48 13.36
C VAL A 109 8.96 -9.48 12.57
N PHE A 110 8.87 -9.43 11.23
CA PHE A 110 9.70 -10.29 10.39
C PHE A 110 11.18 -9.91 10.41
N LEU A 111 11.50 -8.61 10.55
CA LEU A 111 12.89 -8.17 10.72
C LEU A 111 13.48 -8.73 12.02
N GLU A 112 12.76 -8.60 13.14
CA GLU A 112 13.13 -9.15 14.44
C GLU A 112 13.37 -10.68 14.35
N TYR A 113 12.47 -11.39 13.70
CA TYR A 113 12.62 -12.84 13.47
C TYR A 113 13.86 -13.19 12.64
N ALA A 114 14.15 -12.40 11.60
CA ALA A 114 15.33 -12.63 10.77
C ALA A 114 16.62 -12.35 11.54
N GLU A 115 16.63 -11.38 12.43
CA GLU A 115 17.77 -11.12 13.35
C GLU A 115 18.02 -12.31 14.29
N ASP A 116 16.96 -12.93 14.80
CA ASP A 116 17.07 -14.17 15.62
C ASP A 116 17.65 -15.37 14.82
N LEU A 117 17.45 -15.41 13.51
CA LEU A 117 18.11 -16.36 12.61
C LEU A 117 19.56 -16.00 12.29
N GLY A 118 20.06 -14.89 12.82
CA GLY A 118 21.42 -14.40 12.57
C GLY A 118 21.60 -13.78 11.18
N ALA A 119 20.56 -13.18 10.61
CA ALA A 119 20.64 -12.53 9.32
C ALA A 119 21.43 -11.22 9.38
N ASP A 120 22.30 -11.00 8.40
CA ASP A 120 22.90 -9.67 8.16
C ASP A 120 21.94 -8.74 7.45
N TYR A 121 21.07 -9.31 6.59
CA TYR A 121 20.09 -8.56 5.78
C TYR A 121 18.76 -9.30 5.69
N VAL A 122 17.71 -8.51 5.50
CA VAL A 122 16.38 -8.98 5.07
C VAL A 122 16.14 -8.51 3.64
N ALA A 123 15.59 -9.35 2.80
CA ALA A 123 15.24 -9.00 1.43
C ALA A 123 13.78 -9.32 1.13
N THR A 124 13.20 -8.52 0.25
CA THR A 124 11.84 -8.74 -0.24
C THR A 124 11.75 -8.42 -1.73
N GLY A 125 10.71 -8.92 -2.38
CA GLY A 125 10.41 -8.67 -3.80
C GLY A 125 9.77 -7.31 -4.08
N HIS A 126 10.00 -6.28 -3.27
CA HIS A 126 9.47 -4.94 -3.54
C HIS A 126 10.29 -4.22 -4.62
N TYR A 127 9.59 -3.49 -5.47
CA TYR A 127 10.17 -2.56 -6.45
C TYR A 127 10.51 -1.24 -5.77
N ALA A 128 11.59 -1.22 -5.03
CA ALA A 128 12.21 -0.06 -4.43
C ALA A 128 13.72 -0.24 -4.51
N ARG A 129 14.49 0.83 -4.30
CA ARG A 129 15.96 0.77 -4.25
C ARG A 129 16.46 1.35 -2.94
N VAL A 130 17.63 0.95 -2.53
CA VAL A 130 18.32 1.54 -1.38
C VAL A 130 19.74 1.95 -1.80
N LYS A 131 20.19 3.10 -1.31
CA LYS A 131 21.53 3.63 -1.60
C LYS A 131 22.13 4.26 -0.37
N ASP A 132 23.38 3.92 -0.08
CA ASP A 132 24.13 4.54 1.01
C ASP A 132 24.76 5.85 0.49
N VAL A 133 24.42 6.98 1.15
CA VAL A 133 24.94 8.31 0.83
C VAL A 133 25.28 9.01 2.16
N ASP A 134 26.53 9.40 2.35
CA ASP A 134 27.02 10.15 3.53
C ASP A 134 26.63 9.53 4.89
N GLY A 135 26.64 8.19 4.97
CA GLY A 135 26.31 7.45 6.19
C GLY A 135 24.80 7.34 6.47
N GLU A 136 23.99 7.70 5.51
CA GLU A 136 22.55 7.52 5.48
C GLU A 136 22.14 6.53 4.40
N ARG A 137 21.18 5.64 4.70
CA ARG A 137 20.63 4.72 3.73
C ARG A 137 19.31 5.25 3.18
N LEU A 138 19.37 5.83 1.99
CA LEU A 138 18.22 6.42 1.30
C LEU A 138 17.37 5.34 0.65
N MET A 139 16.05 5.49 0.73
CA MET A 139 15.08 4.71 -0.04
C MET A 139 14.77 5.46 -1.33
N LEU A 140 14.93 4.79 -2.47
CA LEU A 140 14.72 5.35 -3.79
C LEU A 140 13.60 4.60 -4.52
N ARG A 141 12.92 5.30 -5.42
CA ARG A 141 11.94 4.69 -6.32
C ARG A 141 12.56 3.52 -7.08
N GLY A 142 11.77 2.50 -7.36
CA GLY A 142 12.14 1.44 -8.28
C GLY A 142 12.37 1.99 -9.71
N VAL A 143 13.20 1.33 -10.50
CA VAL A 143 13.45 1.70 -11.89
C VAL A 143 12.18 1.60 -12.74
N ASP A 144 11.34 0.61 -12.50
CA ASP A 144 10.02 0.48 -13.13
C ASP A 144 9.01 1.41 -12.46
N ASN A 145 8.76 2.58 -13.06
CA ASN A 145 7.82 3.57 -12.56
C ASN A 145 6.38 3.05 -12.41
N ASN A 146 5.97 2.03 -13.19
CA ASN A 146 4.64 1.44 -13.09
C ASN A 146 4.51 0.47 -11.91
N LYS A 147 5.65 -0.01 -11.42
CA LYS A 147 5.75 -0.99 -10.33
C LYS A 147 6.38 -0.41 -9.07
N ASP A 148 6.90 0.82 -9.09
CA ASP A 148 7.48 1.46 -7.91
C ASP A 148 6.57 1.32 -6.69
N GLN A 149 7.09 0.74 -5.61
CA GLN A 149 6.37 0.42 -4.40
C GLN A 149 6.82 1.24 -3.18
N THR A 150 7.63 2.27 -3.37
CA THR A 150 8.06 3.16 -2.28
C THR A 150 6.89 3.84 -1.57
N TYR A 151 5.76 4.05 -2.26
CA TYR A 151 4.51 4.50 -1.66
C TYR A 151 4.09 3.65 -0.46
N PHE A 152 4.18 2.33 -0.58
CA PHE A 152 3.82 1.39 0.49
C PHE A 152 4.90 1.22 1.56
N LEU A 153 6.10 1.74 1.31
CA LEU A 153 7.24 1.67 2.22
C LEU A 153 7.49 2.99 2.96
N SER A 154 6.71 4.02 2.70
CA SER A 154 6.87 5.38 3.19
C SER A 154 6.81 5.55 4.71
N GLN A 155 6.33 4.56 5.43
CA GLN A 155 6.27 4.54 6.91
C GLN A 155 7.46 3.82 7.56
N LEU A 156 8.43 3.34 6.77
CA LEU A 156 9.65 2.72 7.29
C LEU A 156 10.58 3.79 7.84
N LYS A 157 11.26 3.45 8.94
CA LYS A 157 12.23 4.31 9.59
C LYS A 157 13.66 3.94 9.17
N GLN A 158 14.58 4.86 9.34
CA GLN A 158 15.99 4.67 8.96
C GLN A 158 16.65 3.43 9.59
N HIS A 159 16.34 3.10 10.86
CA HIS A 159 16.88 1.90 11.49
C HIS A 159 16.37 0.60 10.82
N GLN A 160 15.14 0.59 10.29
CA GLN A 160 14.60 -0.54 9.53
C GLN A 160 15.28 -0.64 8.16
N ASN A 161 15.49 0.50 7.48
CA ASN A 161 16.12 0.54 6.15
C ASN A 161 17.56 0.02 6.13
N LYS A 162 18.26 0.07 7.27
CA LYS A 162 19.69 -0.21 7.37
C LYS A 162 20.09 -1.58 6.82
N ASN A 163 19.28 -2.60 7.07
CA ASN A 163 19.59 -3.98 6.73
C ASN A 163 18.60 -4.59 5.72
N ILE A 164 17.95 -3.74 4.89
CA ILE A 164 17.00 -4.20 3.88
C ILE A 164 17.64 -4.20 2.48
N LEU A 165 17.30 -5.20 1.68
CA LEU A 165 17.66 -5.31 0.27
C LEU A 165 16.40 -5.46 -0.59
N PHE A 166 16.40 -4.80 -1.75
CA PHE A 166 15.35 -4.89 -2.77
C PHE A 166 15.95 -5.23 -4.14
N PRO A 167 16.39 -6.48 -4.36
CA PRO A 167 17.13 -6.85 -5.57
C PRO A 167 16.39 -6.61 -6.89
N VAL A 168 15.07 -6.71 -6.89
CA VAL A 168 14.24 -6.48 -8.10
C VAL A 168 13.96 -5.01 -8.36
N GLY A 169 14.29 -4.11 -7.43
CA GLY A 169 14.07 -2.67 -7.58
C GLY A 169 14.90 -2.00 -8.67
N GLU A 170 16.03 -2.61 -9.05
CA GLU A 170 16.90 -2.15 -10.16
C GLU A 170 16.46 -2.71 -11.53
N LEU A 171 15.33 -3.42 -11.59
CA LEU A 171 14.85 -4.12 -12.78
C LEU A 171 13.44 -3.65 -13.18
N GLU A 172 13.16 -3.69 -14.48
CA GLU A 172 11.79 -3.60 -14.97
C GLU A 172 11.07 -4.97 -14.79
N LYS A 173 9.77 -4.95 -14.58
CA LYS A 173 8.97 -6.16 -14.38
C LYS A 173 9.14 -7.19 -15.51
N LYS A 174 9.30 -6.72 -16.75
CA LYS A 174 9.56 -7.60 -17.90
C LYS A 174 10.87 -8.38 -17.75
N ASP A 175 11.91 -7.74 -17.19
CA ASP A 175 13.22 -8.37 -16.98
C ASP A 175 13.16 -9.36 -15.84
N VAL A 176 12.43 -9.05 -14.76
CA VAL A 176 12.16 -9.98 -13.66
C VAL A 176 11.49 -11.26 -14.17
N ARG A 177 10.48 -11.15 -15.05
CA ARG A 177 9.84 -12.31 -15.65
C ARG A 177 10.78 -13.10 -16.55
N LYS A 178 11.59 -12.41 -17.36
CA LYS A 178 12.60 -13.05 -18.22
C LYS A 178 13.62 -13.83 -17.39
N ILE A 179 14.14 -13.25 -16.30
CA ILE A 179 15.05 -13.94 -15.37
C ILE A 179 14.39 -15.18 -14.78
N ALA A 180 13.12 -15.09 -14.35
CA ALA A 180 12.38 -16.21 -13.81
C ALA A 180 12.22 -17.37 -14.83
N GLU A 181 11.95 -17.04 -16.10
CA GLU A 181 11.82 -18.01 -17.19
C GLU A 181 13.18 -18.66 -17.54
N GLU A 182 14.24 -17.86 -17.68
CA GLU A 182 15.58 -18.34 -17.99
C GLU A 182 16.16 -19.23 -16.86
N ALA A 183 15.85 -18.90 -15.60
CA ALA A 183 16.23 -19.70 -14.44
C ALA A 183 15.30 -20.91 -14.23
N GLY A 184 14.24 -21.07 -15.00
CA GLY A 184 13.28 -22.18 -14.89
C GLY A 184 12.50 -22.20 -13.59
N LEU A 185 12.30 -21.03 -12.93
CA LEU A 185 11.61 -20.95 -11.64
C LEU A 185 10.16 -21.40 -11.74
N ALA A 186 9.68 -22.19 -10.78
CA ALA A 186 8.30 -22.70 -10.75
C ALA A 186 7.24 -21.59 -10.83
N THR A 187 7.56 -20.38 -10.36
CA THR A 187 6.68 -19.23 -10.32
C THR A 187 6.74 -18.33 -11.56
N ALA A 188 7.57 -18.63 -12.58
CA ALA A 188 7.81 -17.76 -13.75
C ALA A 188 6.52 -17.35 -14.47
N LYS A 189 5.56 -18.26 -14.60
CA LYS A 189 4.26 -18.02 -15.29
C LYS A 189 3.13 -17.59 -14.34
N LYS A 190 3.40 -17.48 -13.03
CA LYS A 190 2.40 -17.08 -12.04
C LYS A 190 2.00 -15.63 -12.28
N LYS A 191 0.69 -15.36 -12.26
CA LYS A 191 0.17 -13.97 -12.38
C LYS A 191 0.59 -13.15 -11.15
N ASP A 192 0.73 -11.84 -11.34
CA ASP A 192 0.94 -10.93 -10.21
C ASP A 192 -0.28 -10.99 -9.29
N SER A 193 -0.03 -11.01 -7.98
CA SER A 193 -1.11 -10.89 -7.01
C SER A 193 -1.75 -9.50 -7.15
N THR A 194 -3.08 -9.47 -7.26
CA THR A 194 -3.90 -8.26 -7.21
C THR A 194 -4.79 -8.35 -5.98
N GLY A 195 -5.04 -7.25 -5.30
CA GLY A 195 -5.84 -7.24 -4.08
C GLY A 195 -5.03 -6.81 -2.85
N ILE A 196 -5.64 -6.94 -1.68
CA ILE A 196 -5.03 -6.60 -0.39
C ILE A 196 -4.00 -7.66 -0.03
N CYS A 197 -2.82 -7.21 0.42
CA CYS A 197 -1.72 -8.08 0.83
C CYS A 197 -2.20 -9.15 1.83
N PHE A 198 -1.94 -10.42 1.51
CA PHE A 198 -2.33 -11.64 2.25
C PHE A 198 -3.83 -11.99 2.25
N ILE A 199 -4.74 -11.09 1.92
CA ILE A 199 -6.18 -11.37 1.80
C ILE A 199 -6.53 -11.85 0.38
N GLY A 200 -5.78 -11.40 -0.63
CA GLY A 200 -5.92 -11.86 -2.01
C GLY A 200 -7.05 -11.18 -2.80
N GLU A 201 -7.38 -11.81 -3.94
CA GLU A 201 -8.47 -11.36 -4.82
C GLU A 201 -9.81 -11.89 -4.30
N LYS A 202 -10.54 -11.06 -3.56
CA LYS A 202 -11.88 -11.37 -3.11
C LYS A 202 -12.88 -10.34 -3.56
N ASN A 203 -14.13 -10.72 -3.52
CA ASN A 203 -15.19 -9.73 -3.48
C ASN A 203 -15.05 -8.93 -2.18
N PHE A 204 -14.32 -7.83 -2.28
CA PHE A 204 -13.98 -6.98 -1.13
C PHE A 204 -15.20 -6.55 -0.33
N ARG A 205 -16.36 -6.38 -0.99
CA ARG A 205 -17.61 -6.02 -0.34
C ARG A 205 -18.10 -7.14 0.59
N GLU A 206 -18.13 -8.37 0.09
CA GLU A 206 -18.53 -9.54 0.88
C GLU A 206 -17.57 -9.77 2.04
N PHE A 207 -16.27 -9.67 1.78
CA PHE A 207 -15.25 -9.80 2.81
C PHE A 207 -15.45 -8.78 3.94
N LEU A 208 -15.54 -7.48 3.62
CA LEU A 208 -15.68 -6.42 4.62
C LEU A 208 -17.00 -6.54 5.40
N SER A 209 -18.09 -6.98 4.75
CA SER A 209 -19.39 -7.16 5.37
C SER A 209 -19.45 -8.29 6.42
N GLN A 210 -18.48 -9.20 6.43
CA GLN A 210 -18.35 -10.23 7.47
C GLN A 210 -17.90 -9.64 8.82
N TYR A 211 -17.19 -8.51 8.79
CA TYR A 211 -16.60 -7.87 9.98
C TYR A 211 -17.31 -6.59 10.38
N LEU A 212 -17.86 -5.88 9.41
CA LEU A 212 -18.57 -4.63 9.63
C LEU A 212 -19.99 -4.73 9.07
N PRO A 213 -21.02 -4.55 9.90
CA PRO A 213 -22.39 -4.56 9.43
C PRO A 213 -22.60 -3.40 8.45
N ALA A 214 -22.99 -3.73 7.23
CA ALA A 214 -23.31 -2.76 6.20
C ALA A 214 -24.74 -2.23 6.41
N GLN A 215 -24.90 -0.92 6.57
CA GLN A 215 -26.19 -0.28 6.63
C GLN A 215 -26.43 0.49 5.32
N GLY A 216 -27.46 0.09 4.55
CA GLY A 216 -27.90 0.80 3.37
C GLY A 216 -28.43 2.20 3.71
N GLY A 217 -28.32 3.12 2.76
CA GLY A 217 -28.81 4.49 2.89
C GLY A 217 -28.98 5.18 1.54
N LYS A 218 -29.23 6.47 1.56
CA LYS A 218 -29.50 7.25 0.35
C LYS A 218 -28.22 7.76 -0.31
N MET A 219 -28.22 7.77 -1.63
CA MET A 219 -27.27 8.58 -2.42
C MET A 219 -27.99 9.88 -2.80
N VAL A 220 -27.37 11.00 -2.46
CA VAL A 220 -27.96 12.32 -2.64
C VAL A 220 -27.01 13.20 -3.45
N ASP A 221 -27.52 13.93 -4.44
CA ASP A 221 -26.72 14.89 -5.18
C ASP A 221 -26.53 16.21 -4.42
N LEU A 222 -25.79 17.14 -5.02
CA LEU A 222 -25.47 18.43 -4.39
C LEU A 222 -26.68 19.37 -4.28
N ASP A 223 -27.78 19.10 -5.02
CA ASP A 223 -29.01 19.82 -4.98
C ASP A 223 -30.03 19.21 -4.00
N GLY A 224 -29.65 18.13 -3.31
CA GLY A 224 -30.50 17.44 -2.33
C GLY A 224 -31.41 16.38 -2.92
N ASN A 225 -31.29 16.05 -4.22
CA ASN A 225 -32.13 15.03 -4.84
C ASN A 225 -31.56 13.62 -4.57
N VAL A 226 -32.45 12.69 -4.26
CA VAL A 226 -32.09 11.29 -4.12
C VAL A 226 -31.84 10.67 -5.50
N ARG A 227 -30.63 10.13 -5.71
CA ARG A 227 -30.19 9.52 -6.98
C ARG A 227 -30.13 8.00 -6.93
N GLY A 228 -30.24 7.41 -5.76
CA GLY A 228 -30.23 5.97 -5.54
C GLY A 228 -30.05 5.60 -4.09
N GLU A 229 -29.71 4.31 -3.86
CA GLU A 229 -29.43 3.77 -2.55
C GLU A 229 -28.04 3.13 -2.54
N HIS A 230 -27.27 3.36 -1.47
CA HIS A 230 -25.99 2.70 -1.24
C HIS A 230 -26.15 1.49 -0.30
N ILE A 231 -25.23 0.55 -0.42
CA ILE A 231 -25.23 -0.70 0.38
C ILE A 231 -24.43 -0.59 1.69
N GLY A 232 -23.97 0.60 2.04
CA GLY A 232 -23.16 0.92 3.22
C GLY A 232 -22.00 1.85 2.84
N LEU A 233 -21.83 2.97 3.58
CA LEU A 233 -20.85 4.02 3.28
C LEU A 233 -19.40 3.50 3.20
N MET A 234 -19.08 2.44 3.93
CA MET A 234 -17.76 1.81 3.94
C MET A 234 -17.36 1.22 2.58
N HIS A 235 -18.31 0.92 1.70
CA HIS A 235 -18.05 0.35 0.37
C HIS A 235 -17.71 1.39 -0.70
N TYR A 236 -17.68 2.67 -0.32
CA TYR A 236 -17.46 3.75 -1.27
C TYR A 236 -16.23 4.58 -0.87
N THR A 237 -15.47 4.95 -1.86
CA THR A 237 -14.29 5.81 -1.73
C THR A 237 -14.52 7.10 -2.50
N ILE A 238 -14.05 8.23 -1.99
CA ILE A 238 -14.16 9.52 -2.69
C ILE A 238 -13.53 9.42 -4.08
N GLY A 239 -14.26 9.95 -5.09
CA GLY A 239 -13.89 9.85 -6.50
C GLY A 239 -14.24 8.52 -7.17
N GLN A 240 -14.87 7.58 -6.46
CA GLN A 240 -15.33 6.31 -7.03
C GLN A 240 -16.46 6.53 -8.03
N ARG A 241 -16.34 5.91 -9.21
CA ARG A 241 -17.36 5.91 -10.28
C ARG A 241 -18.14 4.58 -10.32
N HIS A 242 -17.40 3.49 -10.26
CA HIS A 242 -18.01 2.16 -10.43
C HIS A 242 -18.76 1.70 -9.19
N GLY A 243 -19.89 1.01 -9.39
CA GLY A 243 -20.67 0.41 -8.32
C GLY A 243 -21.60 1.37 -7.58
N LEU A 244 -21.83 2.59 -8.10
CA LEU A 244 -22.86 3.49 -7.60
C LEU A 244 -24.27 3.05 -8.03
N GLY A 245 -24.39 2.35 -9.18
CA GLY A 245 -25.71 1.90 -9.66
C GLY A 245 -26.63 3.03 -10.11
N ILE A 246 -26.13 4.27 -10.20
CA ILE A 246 -26.91 5.42 -10.69
C ILE A 246 -26.93 5.36 -12.21
N GLY A 247 -28.11 5.09 -12.79
CA GLY A 247 -28.32 5.12 -14.22
C GLY A 247 -28.23 6.54 -14.79
N GLY A 248 -27.95 6.64 -16.09
CA GLY A 248 -28.07 7.93 -16.81
C GLY A 248 -29.54 8.40 -16.75
N THR A 249 -29.78 9.51 -16.06
CA THR A 249 -31.11 10.15 -16.05
C THR A 249 -31.27 10.95 -17.32
N LYS A 250 -32.50 10.97 -17.89
CA LYS A 250 -32.82 11.70 -19.14
C LYS A 250 -32.56 13.21 -19.03
N ASP A 251 -32.41 13.71 -17.79
CA ASP A 251 -32.31 15.15 -17.46
C ASP A 251 -30.84 15.61 -17.27
N THR A 252 -29.86 14.73 -17.48
CA THR A 252 -28.44 15.06 -17.34
C THR A 252 -27.70 14.79 -18.64
N GLU A 253 -26.72 15.63 -18.98
CA GLU A 253 -25.92 15.55 -20.22
C GLU A 253 -25.07 14.26 -20.39
N GLY A 254 -25.45 13.16 -19.72
CA GLY A 254 -24.80 11.86 -19.86
C GLY A 254 -23.45 11.70 -19.13
N GLU A 255 -23.03 12.70 -18.33
CA GLU A 255 -21.79 12.60 -17.56
C GLU A 255 -21.90 11.58 -16.42
N ALA A 256 -20.76 10.96 -16.09
CA ALA A 256 -20.69 9.95 -15.05
C ALA A 256 -20.85 10.54 -13.64
N TRP A 257 -21.46 9.76 -12.74
CA TRP A 257 -21.57 10.08 -11.32
C TRP A 257 -20.35 9.59 -10.53
N PHE A 258 -19.97 10.36 -9.50
CA PHE A 258 -18.87 10.08 -8.61
C PHE A 258 -19.27 10.29 -7.15
N ALA A 259 -18.77 9.44 -6.24
CA ALA A 259 -18.88 9.68 -4.81
C ALA A 259 -18.01 10.89 -4.43
N CYS A 260 -18.60 11.91 -3.80
CA CYS A 260 -17.91 13.16 -3.47
C CYS A 260 -17.97 13.53 -1.98
N GLY A 261 -18.70 12.78 -1.14
CA GLY A 261 -18.76 13.03 0.30
C GLY A 261 -19.52 11.92 1.02
N LYS A 262 -19.36 11.86 2.34
CA LYS A 262 -20.06 10.93 3.23
C LYS A 262 -20.57 11.66 4.47
N ASP A 263 -21.81 11.46 4.80
CA ASP A 263 -22.41 11.86 6.07
C ASP A 263 -22.67 10.60 6.90
N LEU A 264 -21.80 10.38 7.89
CA LEU A 264 -21.87 9.20 8.73
C LEU A 264 -23.05 9.26 9.71
N GLU A 265 -23.44 10.46 10.15
CA GLU A 265 -24.53 10.65 11.14
C GLU A 265 -25.89 10.36 10.49
N ASN A 266 -26.10 10.86 9.27
CA ASN A 266 -27.35 10.68 8.55
C ASN A 266 -27.32 9.47 7.58
N ASN A 267 -26.22 8.76 7.50
CA ASN A 267 -25.98 7.63 6.60
C ASN A 267 -26.27 7.96 5.14
N VAL A 268 -25.69 9.07 4.64
CA VAL A 268 -25.87 9.57 3.28
C VAL A 268 -24.53 9.54 2.52
N LEU A 269 -24.58 9.02 1.30
CA LEU A 269 -23.49 9.15 0.34
C LEU A 269 -23.80 10.33 -0.61
N TYR A 270 -22.95 11.36 -0.57
CA TYR A 270 -23.06 12.46 -1.53
C TYR A 270 -22.42 12.06 -2.86
N VAL A 271 -23.12 12.38 -3.94
CA VAL A 271 -22.67 12.11 -5.30
C VAL A 271 -22.72 13.37 -6.15
N CYS A 272 -21.74 13.52 -7.03
CA CYS A 272 -21.69 14.62 -7.98
C CYS A 272 -21.47 14.10 -9.39
N GLN A 273 -21.95 14.86 -10.39
CA GLN A 273 -21.82 14.52 -11.80
C GLN A 273 -20.62 15.24 -12.42
N GLY A 274 -19.96 14.59 -13.35
CA GLY A 274 -18.81 15.12 -14.07
C GLY A 274 -17.45 14.76 -13.45
N PHE A 275 -16.51 14.36 -14.31
CA PHE A 275 -15.15 14.02 -13.87
C PHE A 275 -14.41 15.20 -13.25
N HIS A 276 -14.67 16.41 -13.77
CA HIS A 276 -14.04 17.66 -13.34
C HIS A 276 -14.87 18.45 -12.35
N ASN A 277 -15.88 17.81 -11.71
CA ASN A 277 -16.68 18.49 -10.70
C ASN A 277 -15.80 19.01 -9.56
N GLU A 278 -15.97 20.28 -9.20
CA GLU A 278 -15.14 20.97 -8.21
C GLU A 278 -15.18 20.34 -6.80
N LYS A 279 -16.29 19.66 -6.47
CA LYS A 279 -16.44 18.96 -5.19
C LYS A 279 -15.49 17.75 -5.03
N LEU A 280 -14.86 17.32 -6.13
CA LEU A 280 -13.85 16.27 -6.10
C LEU A 280 -12.43 16.79 -5.85
N TYR A 281 -12.23 18.12 -5.85
CA TYR A 281 -10.90 18.73 -5.72
C TYR A 281 -10.68 19.36 -4.36
N SER A 282 -9.45 19.30 -3.90
CA SER A 282 -8.95 19.92 -2.68
C SER A 282 -7.63 20.63 -2.95
N ASP A 283 -7.24 21.54 -2.07
CA ASP A 283 -6.00 22.34 -2.15
C ASP A 283 -5.04 22.08 -0.99
N SER A 284 -5.54 21.48 0.09
CA SER A 284 -4.72 21.20 1.26
C SER A 284 -5.26 20.05 2.10
N LEU A 285 -4.41 19.53 2.99
CA LEU A 285 -4.78 18.48 3.93
C LEU A 285 -4.05 18.63 5.28
N LEU A 286 -4.62 18.00 6.31
CA LEU A 286 -3.94 17.63 7.54
C LEU A 286 -3.75 16.11 7.56
N ALA A 287 -2.56 15.69 7.98
CA ALA A 287 -2.22 14.28 8.12
C ALA A 287 -1.48 14.02 9.43
N SER A 288 -1.60 12.82 9.95
CA SER A 288 -0.94 12.35 11.18
C SER A 288 -0.03 11.15 10.92
N SER A 289 0.59 10.67 11.99
CA SER A 289 1.51 9.54 11.90
C SER A 289 2.67 9.77 10.91
N LEU A 290 3.17 11.02 10.84
CA LEU A 290 4.33 11.37 10.02
C LEU A 290 5.51 10.46 10.38
N SER A 291 6.13 9.88 9.35
CA SER A 291 7.36 9.12 9.44
C SER A 291 8.29 9.52 8.31
N PHE A 292 9.57 9.76 8.63
CA PHE A 292 10.61 9.97 7.64
C PHE A 292 11.43 8.68 7.46
N THR A 293 11.69 8.34 6.20
CA THR A 293 12.60 7.24 5.84
C THR A 293 14.07 7.67 5.92
N THR A 294 14.30 8.97 5.95
CA THR A 294 15.61 9.62 6.04
C THR A 294 16.06 9.74 7.49
N LYS A 295 17.38 9.78 7.71
CA LYS A 295 18.01 9.94 9.04
C LYS A 295 17.87 11.37 9.55
N ASN A 296 18.10 12.34 8.67
CA ASN A 296 18.03 13.74 9.03
C ASN A 296 16.59 14.22 8.92
N PRO A 297 16.03 14.82 9.99
CA PRO A 297 14.71 15.39 9.91
C PRO A 297 14.68 16.52 8.86
N GLN A 298 13.61 16.56 8.10
CA GLN A 298 13.36 17.69 7.21
C GLN A 298 13.14 18.97 8.05
N PRO A 299 13.43 20.15 7.48
CA PRO A 299 13.03 21.42 8.11
C PRO A 299 11.53 21.42 8.43
N ASN A 300 11.12 22.24 9.42
CA ASN A 300 9.70 22.35 9.76
C ASN A 300 8.81 22.80 8.59
N LYS A 301 9.43 23.52 7.61
CA LYS A 301 8.77 23.84 6.34
C LYS A 301 9.71 23.51 5.19
N PHE A 302 9.19 22.79 4.19
CA PHE A 302 9.94 22.42 3.00
C PHE A 302 9.00 22.21 1.80
N THR A 303 9.54 22.24 0.61
CA THR A 303 8.85 21.92 -0.64
C THR A 303 9.36 20.61 -1.21
N CYS A 304 8.47 19.81 -1.76
CA CYS A 304 8.79 18.54 -2.39
C CYS A 304 7.70 18.15 -3.37
N THR A 305 7.76 16.93 -3.92
CA THR A 305 6.60 16.34 -4.59
C THR A 305 5.90 15.35 -3.69
N ALA A 306 4.60 15.14 -3.89
CA ALA A 306 3.82 14.18 -3.13
C ALA A 306 2.90 13.34 -4.01
N LYS A 307 2.61 12.12 -3.53
CA LYS A 307 1.52 11.27 -4.04
C LYS A 307 0.48 11.07 -2.93
N PHE A 308 -0.79 11.18 -3.29
CA PHE A 308 -1.92 10.95 -2.39
C PHE A 308 -2.60 9.60 -2.61
N ARG A 309 -2.19 8.90 -3.67
CA ARG A 309 -2.54 7.50 -4.00
C ARG A 309 -1.41 6.84 -4.77
N TYR A 310 -1.30 5.54 -4.69
CA TYR A 310 -0.22 4.74 -5.28
C TYR A 310 0.09 5.07 -6.74
N ARG A 311 -0.91 5.12 -7.62
CA ARG A 311 -0.72 5.34 -9.07
C ARG A 311 -0.96 6.78 -9.52
N GLN A 312 -1.06 7.71 -8.59
CA GLN A 312 -1.25 9.12 -8.92
C GLN A 312 0.08 9.75 -9.39
N PRO A 313 0.03 10.72 -10.33
CA PRO A 313 1.21 11.52 -10.65
C PRO A 313 1.69 12.30 -9.42
N ASP A 314 2.96 12.69 -9.45
CA ASP A 314 3.54 13.56 -8.44
C ASP A 314 2.93 14.97 -8.53
N THR A 315 2.65 15.55 -7.38
CA THR A 315 2.15 16.92 -7.24
C THR A 315 3.14 17.73 -6.41
N GLU A 316 3.50 18.93 -6.85
CA GLU A 316 4.31 19.84 -6.04
C GLU A 316 3.53 20.32 -4.81
N VAL A 317 4.17 20.26 -3.65
CA VAL A 317 3.55 20.60 -2.36
C VAL A 317 4.50 21.40 -1.47
N GLU A 318 3.92 22.22 -0.61
CA GLU A 318 4.56 22.78 0.58
C GLU A 318 4.12 21.97 1.80
N VAL A 319 5.08 21.52 2.58
CA VAL A 319 4.85 20.72 3.80
C VAL A 319 5.24 21.53 5.01
N GLU A 320 4.34 21.63 5.98
CA GLU A 320 4.59 22.21 7.29
C GLU A 320 4.46 21.12 8.35
N VAL A 321 5.58 20.80 9.02
CA VAL A 321 5.62 19.83 10.11
C VAL A 321 5.06 20.51 11.37
N LEU A 322 4.05 19.89 11.96
CA LEU A 322 3.37 20.33 13.17
C LEU A 322 3.81 19.47 14.37
N GLU A 323 3.34 19.83 15.55
CA GLU A 323 3.49 18.99 16.75
C GLU A 323 2.78 17.64 16.60
N ASP A 324 3.09 16.69 17.47
CA ASP A 324 2.47 15.37 17.56
C ASP A 324 2.55 14.51 16.27
N ASN A 325 3.65 14.62 15.53
CA ASN A 325 3.86 13.89 14.26
C ASN A 325 2.74 14.16 13.24
N LYS A 326 2.25 15.39 13.20
CA LYS A 326 1.28 15.87 12.21
C LYS A 326 1.97 16.74 11.17
N VAL A 327 1.32 16.84 10.01
CA VAL A 327 1.74 17.74 8.94
C VAL A 327 0.53 18.41 8.31
N LYS A 328 0.72 19.66 7.90
CA LYS A 328 -0.13 20.37 6.95
C LYS A 328 0.54 20.33 5.58
N VAL A 329 -0.22 19.97 4.56
CA VAL A 329 0.28 19.91 3.17
C VAL A 329 -0.59 20.80 2.31
N ILE A 330 0.04 21.75 1.61
CA ILE A 330 -0.61 22.67 0.69
C ILE A 330 -0.16 22.29 -0.72
N TYR A 331 -1.10 22.10 -1.63
CA TYR A 331 -0.80 21.70 -3.00
C TYR A 331 -0.64 22.93 -3.88
N LYS A 332 0.29 22.89 -4.82
CA LYS A 332 0.45 23.96 -5.80
C LYS A 332 -0.74 24.06 -6.73
N GLU A 333 -1.31 22.94 -7.12
CA GLU A 333 -2.50 22.83 -7.95
C GLU A 333 -3.54 21.95 -7.25
N PRO A 334 -4.84 22.25 -7.37
CA PRO A 334 -5.88 21.43 -6.75
C PRO A 334 -5.82 19.97 -7.21
N VAL A 335 -5.94 19.05 -6.26
CA VAL A 335 -5.81 17.61 -6.49
C VAL A 335 -7.17 16.92 -6.32
N ARG A 336 -7.45 16.04 -7.29
CA ARG A 336 -8.72 15.30 -7.33
C ARG A 336 -8.73 14.13 -6.36
N ALA A 337 -9.82 13.99 -5.61
CA ALA A 337 -10.18 12.81 -4.82
C ALA A 337 -9.11 12.41 -3.79
N VAL A 338 -8.48 13.38 -3.15
CA VAL A 338 -7.67 13.14 -1.96
C VAL A 338 -8.59 12.58 -0.87
N THR A 339 -8.18 11.48 -0.23
CA THR A 339 -9.11 10.67 0.58
C THR A 339 -8.54 10.41 1.97
N PRO A 340 -9.27 10.72 3.05
CA PRO A 340 -8.88 10.35 4.42
C PRO A 340 -8.66 8.83 4.58
N GLY A 341 -7.63 8.47 5.34
CA GLY A 341 -7.19 7.08 5.52
C GLY A 341 -6.14 6.60 4.52
N GLN A 342 -6.01 7.25 3.35
CA GLN A 342 -4.88 7.02 2.44
C GLN A 342 -3.62 7.71 2.99
N ALA A 343 -2.46 7.39 2.40
CA ALA A 343 -1.23 8.09 2.74
C ALA A 343 -0.95 9.26 1.79
N VAL A 344 -0.37 10.33 2.32
CA VAL A 344 0.42 11.29 1.55
C VAL A 344 1.89 10.88 1.68
N VAL A 345 2.56 10.68 0.54
CA VAL A 345 3.96 10.23 0.49
C VAL A 345 4.81 11.27 -0.23
N PHE A 346 5.90 11.67 0.42
CA PHE A 346 6.77 12.76 0.02
C PHE A 346 8.01 12.26 -0.72
N TYR A 347 8.41 12.98 -1.77
CA TYR A 347 9.55 12.65 -2.60
C TYR A 347 10.41 13.87 -2.94
N ASP A 348 11.73 13.67 -2.97
CA ASP A 348 12.68 14.58 -3.56
C ASP A 348 13.36 13.84 -4.72
N GLY A 349 12.91 14.13 -5.96
CA GLY A 349 13.26 13.32 -7.13
C GLY A 349 12.94 11.85 -6.93
N ASP A 350 13.96 10.99 -6.96
CA ASP A 350 13.82 9.55 -6.72
C ASP A 350 13.76 9.19 -5.22
N VAL A 351 14.17 10.08 -4.32
CA VAL A 351 14.23 9.78 -2.89
C VAL A 351 12.84 9.83 -2.29
N CYS A 352 12.39 8.71 -1.71
CA CYS A 352 11.21 8.70 -0.85
C CYS A 352 11.60 9.28 0.52
N LEU A 353 11.09 10.46 0.85
CA LEU A 353 11.38 11.14 2.11
C LEU A 353 10.60 10.55 3.28
N GLY A 354 9.45 9.96 3.02
CA GLY A 354 8.54 9.43 4.02
C GLY A 354 7.08 9.69 3.70
N GLY A 355 6.20 9.62 4.69
CA GLY A 355 4.79 9.86 4.49
C GLY A 355 4.00 10.01 5.79
N ALA A 356 2.72 10.36 5.63
CA ALA A 356 1.76 10.52 6.71
C ALA A 356 0.39 9.97 6.30
N ILE A 357 -0.48 9.69 7.25
CA ILE A 357 -1.85 9.22 6.99
C ILE A 357 -2.79 10.45 6.94
N ILE A 358 -3.52 10.60 5.86
CA ILE A 358 -4.43 11.72 5.62
C ILE A 358 -5.61 11.63 6.60
N ASP A 359 -5.79 12.67 7.39
CA ASP A 359 -6.90 12.78 8.35
C ASP A 359 -8.03 13.63 7.82
N GLU A 360 -7.69 14.80 7.31
CA GLU A 360 -8.66 15.83 6.89
C GLU A 360 -8.19 16.46 5.58
N VAL A 361 -9.16 16.85 4.77
CA VAL A 361 -8.94 17.46 3.45
C VAL A 361 -9.70 18.76 3.37
N TYR A 362 -9.11 19.76 2.73
CA TYR A 362 -9.64 21.13 2.70
C TYR A 362 -9.67 21.68 1.27
N LYS A 363 -10.61 22.60 1.04
CA LYS A 363 -10.68 23.43 -0.14
C LYS A 363 -11.01 24.86 0.28
N ASP A 364 -10.23 25.85 -0.16
CA ASP A 364 -10.40 27.28 0.15
C ASP A 364 -10.48 27.54 1.68
N GLY A 365 -9.77 26.73 2.47
CA GLY A 365 -9.73 26.79 3.93
C GLY A 365 -10.92 26.10 4.63
N GLU A 366 -11.90 25.60 3.91
CA GLU A 366 -13.02 24.85 4.45
C GLU A 366 -12.75 23.33 4.41
N LYS A 367 -13.06 22.67 5.54
CA LYS A 367 -12.96 21.20 5.63
C LYS A 367 -14.02 20.53 4.76
N LEU A 368 -13.59 19.61 3.90
CA LEU A 368 -14.52 18.81 3.11
C LEU A 368 -15.14 17.69 3.96
N GLN A 369 -16.42 17.43 3.75
CA GLN A 369 -17.14 16.27 4.33
C GLN A 369 -16.83 15.03 3.47
N LEU A 370 -15.81 14.28 3.85
CA LEU A 370 -15.33 13.13 3.06
C LEU A 370 -15.47 11.83 3.80
#